data_4889be29c7e9c4b6bec8fd0a7cff1567
#
_entry.id   4889be29c7e9c4b6bec8fd0a7cff1567
#
_cell.length_a   1.000
_cell.length_b   1.000
_cell.length_c   1.000
_cell.angle_alpha   90.00
_cell.angle_beta   90.00
_cell.angle_gamma   90.00
#
_symmetry.space_group_name_H-M   'P 1'
#
loop_
_entity.id
_entity.type
_entity.pdbx_description
1 polymer ?
#
loop_
_entity_poly.entity_id
_entity_poly.type
_entity_poly.pdbx_seq_one_letter_code
_entity_poly.pdbx_strand_id
1 'polypeptide(L)'
;SRTSMLGSFNLGNFSEFGLIVAAVATYKGWLPPEWLVIIAVALSFSFLLAAPLNATVGNIYQRFQQRLIKLEKRPLHPEDRPIAIGNPRFLILGMGRIGSGAYDELREQFDGEILGIEHKQDLVDLHKAKGRNVVQGDAADTDFWEKLDRAPNLELVLLAMPHHAGNMFAVEQLKKLNYQGKISAIVQYSDDAAALRESGVHSVYNLYEAAGAGFVDHVIYELLQDSEKNAAQAEEIAQVADPKINAESNS
;
A
#
# COMPACT_ATOMS: atom_id res chain seq x y z
N SER A 1 -11.56 -16.64 12.18
CA SER A 1 -11.37 -16.77 13.65
C SER A 1 -10.88 -15.47 14.29
N ARG A 2 -9.94 -14.75 13.66
CA ARG A 2 -9.42 -13.47 14.18
C ARG A 2 -10.51 -12.41 14.25
N THR A 3 -11.22 -12.17 13.14
CA THR A 3 -12.33 -11.23 13.06
C THR A 3 -13.39 -11.48 14.12
N SER A 4 -13.75 -12.76 14.32
CA SER A 4 -14.71 -13.16 15.36
C SER A 4 -14.19 -12.85 16.75
N MET A 5 -12.92 -13.11 17.03
CA MET A 5 -12.31 -12.82 18.33
C MET A 5 -12.22 -11.32 18.60
N LEU A 6 -11.69 -10.53 17.65
CA LEU A 6 -11.64 -9.07 17.74
C LEU A 6 -13.03 -8.47 17.92
N GLY A 7 -14.01 -8.92 17.11
CA GLY A 7 -15.40 -8.49 17.22
C GLY A 7 -16.01 -8.82 18.57
N SER A 8 -15.75 -10.01 19.12
CA SER A 8 -16.25 -10.42 20.44
C SER A 8 -15.70 -9.53 21.56
N PHE A 9 -14.42 -9.19 21.53
CA PHE A 9 -13.82 -8.30 22.54
C PHE A 9 -14.33 -6.85 22.40
N ASN A 10 -14.50 -6.34 21.18
CA ASN A 10 -15.03 -5.00 20.94
C ASN A 10 -16.51 -4.89 21.34
N LEU A 11 -17.29 -5.93 21.10
CA LEU A 11 -18.71 -5.97 21.43
C LEU A 11 -19.01 -6.46 22.87
N GLY A 12 -17.98 -6.93 23.58
CA GLY A 12 -18.09 -7.48 24.92
C GLY A 12 -18.34 -6.43 26.02
N ASN A 13 -18.33 -5.16 25.68
CA ASN A 13 -18.59 -4.09 26.62
C ASN A 13 -20.10 -3.88 26.83
N PHE A 14 -20.49 -3.69 28.10
CA PHE A 14 -21.85 -3.23 28.39
C PHE A 14 -22.05 -1.82 27.84
N SER A 15 -23.21 -1.61 27.19
CA SER A 15 -23.55 -0.31 26.62
C SER A 15 -24.06 0.64 27.72
N GLU A 16 -23.64 1.89 27.67
CA GLU A 16 -24.16 3.00 28.50
C GLU A 16 -25.67 3.20 28.32
N PHE A 17 -26.22 2.82 27.17
CA PHE A 17 -27.68 2.82 26.93
C PHE A 17 -28.41 1.87 27.89
N GLY A 18 -27.77 0.79 28.37
CA GLY A 18 -28.30 -0.09 29.37
C GLY A 18 -28.60 0.64 30.69
N LEU A 19 -27.75 1.61 31.07
CA LEU A 19 -27.97 2.43 32.25
C LEU A 19 -29.18 3.41 32.07
N ILE A 20 -29.32 4.00 30.88
CA ILE A 20 -30.45 4.86 30.55
C ILE A 20 -31.76 4.08 30.62
N VAL A 21 -31.80 2.88 30.02
CA VAL A 21 -32.98 2.00 30.07
C VAL A 21 -33.33 1.61 31.52
N ALA A 22 -32.29 1.26 32.30
CA ALA A 22 -32.47 0.92 33.72
C ALA A 22 -33.00 2.11 34.52
N ALA A 23 -32.54 3.33 34.28
CA ALA A 23 -33.02 4.55 34.91
C ALA A 23 -34.49 4.80 34.60
N VAL A 24 -34.89 4.64 33.33
CA VAL A 24 -36.32 4.76 32.93
C VAL A 24 -37.18 3.68 33.58
N ALA A 25 -36.68 2.43 33.63
CA ALA A 25 -37.39 1.31 34.26
C ALA A 25 -37.58 1.55 35.77
N THR A 26 -36.56 2.08 36.43
CA THR A 26 -36.67 2.46 37.87
C THR A 26 -37.65 3.61 38.08
N TYR A 27 -37.62 4.64 37.22
CA TYR A 27 -38.57 5.76 37.30
C TYR A 27 -40.04 5.29 37.12
N LYS A 28 -40.26 4.30 36.27
CA LYS A 28 -41.56 3.67 36.05
C LYS A 28 -41.98 2.67 37.15
N GLY A 29 -41.13 2.43 38.14
CA GLY A 29 -41.39 1.45 39.20
C GLY A 29 -41.27 -0.01 38.75
N TRP A 30 -40.72 -0.30 37.59
CA TRP A 30 -40.53 -1.67 37.07
C TRP A 30 -39.28 -2.32 37.62
N LEU A 31 -38.29 -1.50 38.06
CA LEU A 31 -37.01 -1.97 38.60
C LEU A 31 -36.74 -1.27 39.94
N PRO A 32 -36.33 -2.03 41.00
CA PRO A 32 -35.87 -1.42 42.24
C PRO A 32 -34.64 -0.53 42.05
N PRO A 33 -34.53 0.58 42.83
CA PRO A 33 -33.40 1.54 42.66
C PRO A 33 -32.00 0.93 42.82
N GLU A 34 -31.87 -0.13 43.61
CA GLU A 34 -30.63 -0.82 43.86
C GLU A 34 -30.00 -1.39 42.57
N TRP A 35 -30.83 -1.74 41.59
CA TRP A 35 -30.37 -2.22 40.30
C TRP A 35 -29.62 -1.18 39.48
N LEU A 36 -29.93 0.09 39.64
CA LEU A 36 -29.18 1.18 38.98
C LEU A 36 -27.74 1.18 39.46
N VAL A 37 -27.52 1.00 40.78
CA VAL A 37 -26.16 0.95 41.33
C VAL A 37 -25.42 -0.31 40.83
N ILE A 38 -26.11 -1.45 40.83
CA ILE A 38 -25.52 -2.71 40.35
C ILE A 38 -25.11 -2.60 38.89
N ILE A 39 -25.99 -2.07 38.06
CA ILE A 39 -25.71 -1.88 36.60
C ILE A 39 -24.59 -0.87 36.40
N ALA A 40 -24.56 0.25 37.12
CA ALA A 40 -23.50 1.24 37.03
C ALA A 40 -22.12 0.68 37.42
N VAL A 41 -22.08 -0.12 38.50
CA VAL A 41 -20.85 -0.80 38.94
C VAL A 41 -20.42 -1.82 37.91
N ALA A 42 -21.33 -2.68 37.42
CA ALA A 42 -21.03 -3.68 36.39
C ALA A 42 -20.50 -3.03 35.09
N LEU A 43 -21.09 -1.90 34.69
CA LEU A 43 -20.65 -1.12 33.52
C LEU A 43 -19.23 -0.57 33.72
N SER A 44 -18.96 0.00 34.90
CA SER A 44 -17.62 0.50 35.25
C SER A 44 -16.56 -0.59 35.23
N PHE A 45 -16.86 -1.75 35.79
CA PHE A 45 -15.97 -2.92 35.72
C PHE A 45 -15.79 -3.44 34.30
N SER A 46 -16.84 -3.43 33.47
CA SER A 46 -16.78 -3.83 32.08
C SER A 46 -15.77 -2.95 31.31
N PHE A 47 -15.82 -1.63 31.44
CA PHE A 47 -14.87 -0.72 30.81
C PHE A 47 -13.44 -0.87 31.36
N LEU A 48 -13.30 -1.05 32.68
CA LEU A 48 -11.98 -1.24 33.29
C LEU A 48 -11.27 -2.50 32.77
N LEU A 49 -12.01 -3.56 32.49
CA LEU A 49 -11.48 -4.80 31.97
C LEU A 49 -11.30 -4.78 30.45
N ALA A 50 -12.18 -4.09 29.73
CA ALA A 50 -12.15 -4.08 28.29
C ALA A 50 -10.94 -3.34 27.71
N ALA A 51 -10.51 -2.26 28.32
CA ALA A 51 -9.37 -1.47 27.82
C ALA A 51 -8.06 -2.30 27.73
N PRO A 52 -7.59 -2.98 28.80
CA PRO A 52 -6.40 -3.81 28.70
C PRO A 52 -6.61 -5.08 27.85
N LEU A 53 -7.81 -5.65 27.81
CA LEU A 53 -8.12 -6.80 26.96
C LEU A 53 -8.04 -6.41 25.47
N ASN A 54 -8.61 -5.29 25.08
CA ASN A 54 -8.52 -4.79 23.71
C ASN A 54 -7.08 -4.46 23.29
N ALA A 55 -6.29 -3.86 24.20
CA ALA A 55 -4.88 -3.58 23.94
C ALA A 55 -4.04 -4.85 23.72
N THR A 56 -4.43 -5.96 24.34
CA THR A 56 -3.66 -7.22 24.31
C THR A 56 -4.25 -8.30 23.41
N VAL A 57 -5.42 -8.05 22.80
CA VAL A 57 -6.16 -9.06 22.01
C VAL A 57 -5.33 -9.63 20.86
N GLY A 58 -4.50 -8.82 20.19
CA GLY A 58 -3.59 -9.27 19.14
C GLY A 58 -2.57 -10.31 19.64
N ASN A 59 -1.95 -10.05 20.79
CA ASN A 59 -1.00 -10.97 21.42
C ASN A 59 -1.69 -12.27 21.90
N ILE A 60 -2.90 -12.13 22.43
CA ILE A 60 -3.72 -13.28 22.85
C ILE A 60 -4.07 -14.14 21.64
N TYR A 61 -4.49 -13.51 20.54
CA TYR A 61 -4.78 -14.22 19.30
C TYR A 61 -3.56 -15.00 18.79
N GLN A 62 -2.39 -14.37 18.67
CA GLN A 62 -1.16 -15.02 18.23
C GLN A 62 -0.82 -16.25 19.09
N ARG A 63 -0.98 -16.14 20.40
CA ARG A 63 -0.69 -17.24 21.33
C ARG A 63 -1.65 -18.43 21.18
N PHE A 64 -2.91 -18.17 20.84
CA PHE A 64 -3.93 -19.21 20.73
C PHE A 64 -4.33 -19.53 19.29
N GLN A 65 -3.73 -18.90 18.29
CA GLN A 65 -4.05 -19.00 16.87
C GLN A 65 -4.22 -20.43 16.38
N GLN A 66 -3.27 -21.30 16.69
CA GLN A 66 -3.31 -22.71 16.24
C GLN A 66 -4.52 -23.50 16.80
N ARG A 67 -5.00 -23.14 17.98
CA ARG A 67 -6.20 -23.75 18.57
C ARG A 67 -7.47 -23.16 17.99
N LEU A 68 -7.49 -21.84 17.76
CA LEU A 68 -8.63 -21.12 17.22
C LEU A 68 -8.90 -21.51 15.76
N ILE A 69 -7.86 -21.69 14.94
CA ILE A 69 -7.98 -22.16 13.54
C ILE A 69 -8.63 -23.55 13.48
N LYS A 70 -8.36 -24.43 14.44
CA LYS A 70 -9.01 -25.76 14.49
C LYS A 70 -10.51 -25.71 14.80
N LEU A 71 -10.98 -24.64 15.42
CA LEU A 71 -12.40 -24.42 15.74
C LEU A 71 -13.13 -23.66 14.63
N GLU A 72 -12.41 -23.25 13.60
CA GLU A 72 -12.95 -22.45 12.49
C GLU A 72 -13.90 -23.28 11.64
N LYS A 73 -15.12 -22.77 11.44
CA LYS A 73 -16.11 -23.41 10.56
C LYS A 73 -15.77 -23.13 9.11
N ARG A 74 -15.78 -24.18 8.30
CA ARG A 74 -15.64 -24.04 6.84
C ARG A 74 -17.03 -24.22 6.17
N PRO A 75 -17.32 -23.48 5.07
CA PRO A 75 -16.43 -22.56 4.35
C PRO A 75 -16.25 -21.22 5.06
N LEU A 76 -15.07 -20.62 4.92
CA LEU A 76 -14.78 -19.28 5.38
C LEU A 76 -15.61 -18.23 4.62
N HIS A 77 -15.95 -17.12 5.31
CA HIS A 77 -16.52 -15.96 4.63
C HIS A 77 -15.57 -15.50 3.51
N PRO A 78 -16.07 -15.01 2.37
CA PRO A 78 -15.19 -14.54 1.28
C PRO A 78 -14.07 -13.59 1.74
N GLU A 79 -14.39 -12.67 2.65
CA GLU A 79 -13.42 -11.70 3.21
C GLU A 79 -12.39 -12.32 4.17
N ASP A 80 -12.67 -13.48 4.76
CA ASP A 80 -11.75 -14.19 5.66
C ASP A 80 -10.86 -15.21 4.94
N ARG A 81 -11.00 -15.33 3.62
CA ARG A 81 -10.17 -16.26 2.83
C ARG A 81 -8.73 -15.76 2.75
N PRO A 82 -7.74 -16.67 2.79
CA PRO A 82 -6.36 -16.31 2.50
C PRO A 82 -6.24 -15.66 1.12
N ILE A 83 -5.43 -14.63 1.04
CA ILE A 83 -5.12 -13.97 -0.23
C ILE A 83 -4.05 -14.82 -0.91
N ALA A 84 -4.47 -15.58 -1.92
CA ALA A 84 -3.56 -16.38 -2.71
C ALA A 84 -2.76 -15.47 -3.63
N ILE A 85 -1.50 -15.23 -3.29
CA ILE A 85 -0.59 -14.41 -4.10
C ILE A 85 0.22 -15.25 -5.10
N GLY A 86 0.08 -16.57 -5.06
CA GLY A 86 0.87 -17.47 -5.90
C GLY A 86 2.35 -17.43 -5.50
N ASN A 87 3.22 -17.41 -6.50
CA ASN A 87 4.67 -17.40 -6.29
C ASN A 87 5.36 -16.28 -7.10
N PRO A 88 5.02 -15.00 -6.86
CA PRO A 88 5.57 -13.90 -7.63
C PRO A 88 7.05 -13.68 -7.29
N ARG A 89 7.83 -13.28 -8.30
CA ARG A 89 9.17 -12.72 -8.10
C ARG A 89 9.12 -11.25 -7.69
N PHE A 90 8.12 -10.51 -8.20
CA PHE A 90 7.96 -9.08 -7.99
C PHE A 90 6.57 -8.79 -7.43
N LEU A 91 6.53 -8.05 -6.32
CA LEU A 91 5.30 -7.61 -5.68
C LEU A 91 5.23 -6.09 -5.69
N ILE A 92 4.12 -5.54 -6.18
CA ILE A 92 3.89 -4.09 -6.22
C ILE A 92 2.73 -3.76 -5.30
N LEU A 93 2.99 -2.96 -4.27
CA LEU A 93 2.00 -2.49 -3.32
C LEU A 93 1.52 -1.09 -3.72
N GLY A 94 0.28 -1.02 -4.21
CA GLY A 94 -0.33 0.17 -4.79
C GLY A 94 -0.23 0.19 -6.32
N MET A 95 -1.37 -0.08 -6.98
CA MET A 95 -1.47 -0.14 -8.45
C MET A 95 -2.05 1.15 -9.04
N GLY A 96 -1.70 2.31 -8.46
CA GLY A 96 -1.98 3.62 -9.02
C GLY A 96 -1.17 3.90 -10.30
N ARG A 97 -1.04 5.18 -10.68
CA ARG A 97 -0.32 5.57 -11.92
C ARG A 97 1.11 5.04 -11.96
N ILE A 98 1.83 5.16 -10.84
CA ILE A 98 3.25 4.74 -10.77
C ILE A 98 3.36 3.22 -10.67
N GLY A 99 2.60 2.58 -9.79
CA GLY A 99 2.65 1.13 -9.66
C GLY A 99 2.25 0.41 -10.94
N SER A 100 1.25 0.92 -11.69
CA SER A 100 0.89 0.34 -12.99
C SER A 100 1.96 0.55 -14.05
N GLY A 101 2.64 1.70 -14.07
CA GLY A 101 3.78 1.94 -14.97
C GLY A 101 4.95 1.02 -14.64
N ALA A 102 5.29 0.88 -13.35
CA ALA A 102 6.32 -0.05 -12.90
C ALA A 102 5.99 -1.51 -13.24
N TYR A 103 4.71 -1.89 -13.14
CA TYR A 103 4.24 -3.22 -13.54
C TYR A 103 4.50 -3.49 -15.02
N ASP A 104 4.12 -2.55 -15.90
CA ASP A 104 4.27 -2.71 -17.35
C ASP A 104 5.74 -2.77 -17.73
N GLU A 105 6.59 -1.91 -17.16
CA GLU A 105 8.03 -1.90 -17.40
C GLU A 105 8.71 -3.20 -16.95
N LEU A 106 8.37 -3.69 -15.74
CA LEU A 106 8.89 -4.97 -15.27
C LEU A 106 8.46 -6.13 -16.17
N ARG A 107 7.22 -6.08 -16.69
CA ARG A 107 6.71 -7.12 -17.59
C ARG A 107 7.43 -7.15 -18.94
N GLU A 108 7.90 -6.00 -19.42
CA GLU A 108 8.67 -5.90 -20.67
C GLU A 108 10.12 -6.40 -20.50
N GLN A 109 10.71 -6.16 -19.32
CA GLN A 109 12.12 -6.47 -19.06
C GLN A 109 12.35 -7.88 -18.49
N PHE A 110 11.36 -8.42 -17.80
CA PHE A 110 11.50 -9.71 -17.10
C PHE A 110 10.35 -10.64 -17.45
N ASP A 111 10.70 -11.82 -17.92
CA ASP A 111 9.78 -12.96 -17.98
C ASP A 111 9.50 -13.43 -16.55
N GLY A 112 8.62 -12.73 -15.87
CA GLY A 112 8.46 -13.00 -14.47
C GLY A 112 7.03 -12.88 -13.98
N GLU A 113 6.76 -13.58 -12.90
CA GLU A 113 5.51 -13.50 -12.19
C GLU A 113 5.48 -12.21 -11.37
N ILE A 114 4.78 -11.22 -11.88
CA ILE A 114 4.54 -9.95 -11.21
C ILE A 114 3.15 -9.99 -10.61
N LEU A 115 3.01 -9.55 -9.36
CA LEU A 115 1.74 -9.38 -8.68
C LEU A 115 1.59 -7.94 -8.22
N GLY A 116 0.47 -7.32 -8.58
CA GLY A 116 0.04 -6.04 -8.02
C GLY A 116 -0.97 -6.23 -6.90
N ILE A 117 -0.89 -5.40 -5.87
CA ILE A 117 -1.89 -5.29 -4.80
C ILE A 117 -2.53 -3.92 -4.90
N GLU A 118 -3.86 -3.90 -4.92
CA GLU A 118 -4.67 -2.68 -4.98
C GLU A 118 -5.87 -2.82 -4.03
N HIS A 119 -6.17 -1.76 -3.27
CA HIS A 119 -7.24 -1.81 -2.29
C HIS A 119 -8.63 -1.61 -2.92
N LYS A 120 -8.73 -0.87 -4.02
CA LYS A 120 -10.01 -0.58 -4.71
C LYS A 120 -10.37 -1.67 -5.70
N GLN A 121 -11.51 -2.31 -5.50
CA GLN A 121 -11.95 -3.40 -6.37
C GLN A 121 -12.17 -2.95 -7.82
N ASP A 122 -12.69 -1.76 -8.05
CA ASP A 122 -12.88 -1.20 -9.39
C ASP A 122 -11.57 -1.04 -10.16
N LEU A 123 -10.49 -0.63 -9.48
CA LEU A 123 -9.16 -0.58 -10.07
C LEU A 123 -8.58 -1.97 -10.32
N VAL A 124 -8.80 -2.92 -9.41
CA VAL A 124 -8.39 -4.33 -9.61
C VAL A 124 -9.03 -4.88 -10.89
N ASP A 125 -10.33 -4.67 -11.08
CA ASP A 125 -11.05 -5.14 -12.24
C ASP A 125 -10.55 -4.47 -13.53
N LEU A 126 -10.26 -3.17 -13.48
CA LEU A 126 -9.65 -2.42 -14.58
C LEU A 126 -8.26 -2.98 -14.96
N HIS A 127 -7.42 -3.29 -13.98
CA HIS A 127 -6.10 -3.87 -14.23
C HIS A 127 -6.19 -5.28 -14.81
N LYS A 128 -7.10 -6.11 -14.28
CA LYS A 128 -7.36 -7.45 -14.84
C LYS A 128 -7.84 -7.40 -16.28
N ALA A 129 -8.72 -6.44 -16.60
CA ALA A 129 -9.16 -6.23 -17.98
C ALA A 129 -8.02 -5.84 -18.94
N LYS A 130 -6.94 -5.22 -18.41
CA LYS A 130 -5.71 -4.91 -19.16
C LYS A 130 -4.69 -6.07 -19.15
N GLY A 131 -5.05 -7.24 -18.65
CA GLY A 131 -4.17 -8.41 -18.59
C GLY A 131 -3.07 -8.34 -17.52
N ARG A 132 -3.23 -7.48 -16.49
CA ARG A 132 -2.31 -7.41 -15.34
C ARG A 132 -2.76 -8.36 -14.25
N ASN A 133 -1.83 -9.06 -13.62
CA ASN A 133 -2.08 -9.91 -12.46
C ASN A 133 -2.17 -9.04 -11.20
N VAL A 134 -3.39 -8.66 -10.81
CA VAL A 134 -3.64 -7.79 -9.66
C VAL A 134 -4.68 -8.43 -8.75
N VAL A 135 -4.43 -8.38 -7.45
CA VAL A 135 -5.30 -8.93 -6.41
C VAL A 135 -5.74 -7.79 -5.48
N GLN A 136 -6.99 -7.87 -5.02
CA GLN A 136 -7.48 -6.94 -4.03
C GLN A 136 -6.81 -7.17 -2.68
N GLY A 137 -6.30 -6.10 -2.08
CA GLY A 137 -5.72 -6.09 -0.74
C GLY A 137 -5.31 -4.70 -0.32
N ASP A 138 -5.39 -4.43 0.96
CA ASP A 138 -4.90 -3.18 1.54
C ASP A 138 -3.59 -3.44 2.29
N ALA A 139 -2.48 -3.07 1.68
CA ALA A 139 -1.16 -3.23 2.27
C ALA A 139 -0.90 -2.29 3.47
N ALA A 140 -1.80 -1.33 3.72
CA ALA A 140 -1.78 -0.51 4.93
C ALA A 140 -2.58 -1.13 6.09
N ASP A 141 -3.22 -2.29 5.89
CA ASP A 141 -3.98 -3.00 6.90
C ASP A 141 -3.26 -4.29 7.37
N THR A 142 -3.29 -4.52 8.67
CA THR A 142 -2.74 -5.74 9.30
C THR A 142 -3.40 -7.02 8.78
N ASP A 143 -4.71 -6.99 8.50
CA ASP A 143 -5.47 -8.15 8.03
C ASP A 143 -4.96 -8.67 6.68
N PHE A 144 -4.50 -7.78 5.80
CA PHE A 144 -3.87 -8.17 4.54
C PHE A 144 -2.63 -9.03 4.79
N TRP A 145 -1.73 -8.58 5.66
CA TRP A 145 -0.47 -9.26 5.95
C TRP A 145 -0.65 -10.61 6.66
N GLU A 146 -1.67 -10.72 7.49
CA GLU A 146 -2.01 -12.00 8.15
C GLU A 146 -2.63 -13.02 7.21
N LYS A 147 -3.32 -12.54 6.16
CA LYS A 147 -3.94 -13.37 5.13
C LYS A 147 -2.99 -13.66 3.95
N LEU A 148 -1.87 -12.93 3.90
CA LEU A 148 -0.89 -13.09 2.84
C LEU A 148 -0.25 -14.48 2.93
N ASP A 149 -0.36 -15.24 1.86
CA ASP A 149 0.34 -16.51 1.75
C ASP A 149 1.85 -16.29 1.57
N ARG A 150 2.67 -17.27 1.93
CA ARG A 150 4.12 -17.13 1.80
C ARG A 150 4.51 -17.21 0.33
N ALA A 151 5.28 -16.22 -0.12
CA ALA A 151 5.90 -16.20 -1.45
C ALA A 151 7.41 -16.49 -1.31
N PRO A 152 7.84 -17.74 -1.41
CA PRO A 152 9.25 -18.10 -1.17
C PRO A 152 10.21 -17.53 -2.20
N ASN A 153 9.73 -17.21 -3.41
CA ASN A 153 10.56 -16.69 -4.50
C ASN A 153 10.48 -15.18 -4.67
N LEU A 154 9.91 -14.47 -3.71
CA LEU A 154 9.77 -13.02 -3.77
C LEU A 154 11.14 -12.33 -3.64
N GLU A 155 11.60 -11.73 -4.74
CA GLU A 155 12.91 -11.08 -4.83
C GLU A 155 12.83 -9.58 -4.55
N LEU A 156 11.74 -8.92 -4.99
CA LEU A 156 11.58 -7.47 -4.90
C LEU A 156 10.15 -7.10 -4.51
N VAL A 157 10.05 -6.17 -3.56
CA VAL A 157 8.81 -5.48 -3.23
C VAL A 157 8.93 -4.01 -3.59
N LEU A 158 8.02 -3.51 -4.41
CA LEU A 158 7.90 -2.10 -4.78
C LEU A 158 6.77 -1.46 -3.97
N LEU A 159 7.10 -0.44 -3.21
CA LEU A 159 6.17 0.36 -2.43
C LEU A 159 5.76 1.57 -3.26
N ALA A 160 4.58 1.53 -3.87
CA ALA A 160 4.04 2.57 -4.74
C ALA A 160 2.72 3.16 -4.21
N MET A 161 2.46 3.02 -2.91
CA MET A 161 1.29 3.61 -2.27
C MET A 161 1.45 5.14 -2.14
N PRO A 162 0.35 5.91 -2.26
CA PRO A 162 0.42 7.37 -2.28
C PRO A 162 0.79 7.99 -0.92
N HIS A 163 0.54 7.28 0.17
CA HIS A 163 0.75 7.78 1.54
C HIS A 163 1.99 7.17 2.17
N HIS A 164 2.87 8.03 2.67
CA HIS A 164 4.09 7.63 3.38
C HIS A 164 3.83 6.64 4.53
N ALA A 165 2.81 6.90 5.35
CA ALA A 165 2.45 6.04 6.47
C ALA A 165 2.13 4.59 6.03
N GLY A 166 1.47 4.40 4.89
CA GLY A 166 1.19 3.08 4.34
C GLY A 166 2.47 2.35 3.91
N ASN A 167 3.39 3.06 3.25
CA ASN A 167 4.68 2.51 2.85
C ASN A 167 5.53 2.12 4.07
N MET A 168 5.58 2.97 5.10
CA MET A 168 6.28 2.67 6.36
C MET A 168 5.69 1.46 7.07
N PHE A 169 4.35 1.38 7.15
CA PHE A 169 3.67 0.23 7.72
C PHE A 169 4.01 -1.07 6.98
N ALA A 170 3.99 -1.04 5.64
CA ALA A 170 4.35 -2.20 4.83
C ALA A 170 5.80 -2.67 5.09
N VAL A 171 6.75 -1.74 5.23
CA VAL A 171 8.14 -2.06 5.61
C VAL A 171 8.20 -2.78 6.97
N GLU A 172 7.47 -2.29 7.96
CA GLU A 172 7.41 -2.93 9.28
C GLU A 172 6.84 -4.36 9.20
N GLN A 173 5.79 -4.57 8.39
CA GLN A 173 5.21 -5.90 8.22
C GLN A 173 6.18 -6.84 7.50
N LEU A 174 6.86 -6.39 6.44
CA LEU A 174 7.89 -7.17 5.74
C LEU A 174 9.02 -7.59 6.69
N LYS A 175 9.45 -6.71 7.60
CA LYS A 175 10.42 -7.05 8.65
C LYS A 175 9.90 -8.12 9.62
N LYS A 176 8.64 -8.01 10.07
CA LYS A 176 7.99 -9.00 10.95
C LYS A 176 7.89 -10.38 10.28
N LEU A 177 7.72 -10.41 8.97
CA LEU A 177 7.71 -11.64 8.17
C LEU A 177 9.11 -12.17 7.85
N ASN A 178 10.18 -11.52 8.33
CA ASN A 178 11.58 -11.82 8.02
C ASN A 178 11.86 -11.87 6.51
N TYR A 179 11.28 -10.94 5.75
CA TYR A 179 11.52 -10.84 4.33
C TYR A 179 13.00 -10.49 4.06
N GLN A 180 13.65 -11.26 3.17
CA GLN A 180 15.08 -11.15 2.88
C GLN A 180 15.36 -10.54 1.49
N GLY A 181 14.33 -10.32 0.68
CA GLY A 181 14.47 -9.72 -0.63
C GLY A 181 14.67 -8.21 -0.59
N LYS A 182 14.71 -7.59 -1.75
CA LYS A 182 14.90 -6.15 -1.87
C LYS A 182 13.58 -5.41 -1.69
N ILE A 183 13.62 -4.26 -1.01
CA ILE A 183 12.49 -3.34 -0.89
C ILE A 183 12.90 -2.04 -1.57
N SER A 184 12.07 -1.56 -2.49
CA SER A 184 12.23 -0.27 -3.13
C SER A 184 10.96 0.55 -2.97
N ALA A 185 11.09 1.86 -2.77
CA ALA A 185 9.96 2.74 -2.54
C ALA A 185 10.03 3.98 -3.41
N ILE A 186 8.86 4.48 -3.78
CA ILE A 186 8.72 5.81 -4.35
C ILE A 186 8.19 6.77 -3.31
N VAL A 187 8.73 7.98 -3.29
CA VAL A 187 8.32 9.07 -2.41
C VAL A 187 8.12 10.35 -3.20
N GLN A 188 7.37 11.26 -2.61
CA GLN A 188 7.15 12.61 -3.16
C GLN A 188 8.06 13.65 -2.52
N TYR A 189 8.45 13.45 -1.25
CA TYR A 189 9.20 14.40 -0.45
C TYR A 189 10.50 13.78 0.07
N SER A 190 11.55 14.61 0.17
CA SER A 190 12.89 14.18 0.58
C SER A 190 12.95 13.70 2.03
N ASP A 191 12.12 14.28 2.92
CA ASP A 191 12.03 13.85 4.32
C ASP A 191 11.51 12.41 4.46
N ASP A 192 10.53 12.05 3.64
CA ASP A 192 10.00 10.69 3.57
C ASP A 192 11.06 9.69 3.09
N ALA A 193 11.94 10.13 2.19
CA ALA A 193 13.02 9.29 1.67
C ALA A 193 14.02 8.92 2.76
N ALA A 194 14.38 9.87 3.65
CA ALA A 194 15.28 9.61 4.77
C ALA A 194 14.70 8.56 5.72
N ALA A 195 13.44 8.74 6.14
CA ALA A 195 12.76 7.83 7.06
C ALA A 195 12.66 6.39 6.49
N LEU A 196 12.37 6.24 5.20
CA LEU A 196 12.30 4.92 4.56
C LEU A 196 13.66 4.24 4.47
N ARG A 197 14.75 5.00 4.16
CA ARG A 197 16.12 4.45 4.16
C ARG A 197 16.53 3.97 5.56
N GLU A 198 16.28 4.76 6.59
CA GLU A 198 16.53 4.38 7.99
C GLU A 198 15.72 3.14 8.39
N SER A 199 14.54 2.98 7.82
CA SER A 199 13.71 1.78 7.99
C SER A 199 14.18 0.58 7.15
N GLY A 200 15.34 0.61 6.52
CA GLY A 200 15.93 -0.53 5.79
C GLY A 200 15.36 -0.73 4.39
N VAL A 201 14.75 0.28 3.77
CA VAL A 201 14.42 0.26 2.34
C VAL A 201 15.71 0.42 1.53
N HIS A 202 15.94 -0.49 0.59
CA HIS A 202 17.19 -0.59 -0.16
C HIS A 202 17.35 0.53 -1.18
N SER A 203 16.26 0.94 -1.83
CA SER A 203 16.25 2.00 -2.83
C SER A 203 15.02 2.87 -2.64
N VAL A 204 15.22 4.18 -2.64
CA VAL A 204 14.14 5.16 -2.56
C VAL A 204 14.28 6.15 -3.71
N TYR A 205 13.24 6.24 -4.51
CA TYR A 205 13.16 7.13 -5.66
C TYR A 205 12.26 8.32 -5.34
N ASN A 206 12.82 9.56 -5.39
CA ASN A 206 12.05 10.76 -5.20
C ASN A 206 11.46 11.22 -6.53
N LEU A 207 10.13 11.14 -6.63
CA LEU A 207 9.40 11.42 -7.87
C LEU A 207 9.60 12.88 -8.33
N TYR A 208 9.48 13.84 -7.42
CA TYR A 208 9.54 15.26 -7.79
C TYR A 208 10.95 15.73 -8.13
N GLU A 209 11.96 15.25 -7.41
CA GLU A 209 13.35 15.54 -7.75
C GLU A 209 13.71 14.96 -9.12
N ALA A 210 13.34 13.72 -9.38
CA ALA A 210 13.60 13.07 -10.65
C ALA A 210 12.81 13.69 -11.81
N ALA A 211 11.54 14.05 -11.57
CA ALA A 211 10.74 14.73 -12.58
C ALA A 211 11.30 16.13 -12.91
N GLY A 212 11.79 16.87 -11.89
CA GLY A 212 12.44 18.16 -12.08
C GLY A 212 13.73 18.07 -12.91
N ALA A 213 14.60 17.11 -12.58
CA ALA A 213 15.81 16.85 -13.32
C ALA A 213 15.52 16.44 -14.78
N GLY A 214 14.63 15.46 -14.96
CA GLY A 214 14.26 14.98 -16.29
C GLY A 214 13.57 16.06 -17.16
N PHE A 215 12.82 16.97 -16.54
CA PHE A 215 12.26 18.11 -17.26
C PHE A 215 13.35 19.04 -17.81
N VAL A 216 14.36 19.35 -16.98
CA VAL A 216 15.48 20.20 -17.43
C VAL A 216 16.29 19.51 -18.53
N ASP A 217 16.59 18.22 -18.38
CA ASP A 217 17.30 17.43 -19.39
C ASP A 217 16.56 17.45 -20.74
N HIS A 218 15.24 17.31 -20.70
CA HIS A 218 14.41 17.36 -21.90
C HIS A 218 14.46 18.74 -22.58
N VAL A 219 14.36 19.83 -21.81
CA VAL A 219 14.45 21.20 -22.35
C VAL A 219 15.83 21.48 -22.94
N ILE A 220 16.90 21.05 -22.26
CA ILE A 220 18.26 21.21 -22.79
C ILE A 220 18.42 20.44 -24.10
N TYR A 221 17.90 19.24 -24.20
CA TYR A 221 17.95 18.44 -25.42
C TYR A 221 17.24 19.14 -26.59
N GLU A 222 16.04 19.70 -26.33
CA GLU A 222 15.30 20.47 -27.35
C GLU A 222 16.08 21.74 -27.81
N LEU A 223 16.65 22.51 -26.87
CA LEU A 223 17.46 23.68 -27.16
C LEU A 223 18.70 23.37 -28.02
N LEU A 224 19.37 22.26 -27.74
CA LEU A 224 20.52 21.82 -28.52
C LEU A 224 20.13 21.41 -29.92
N GLN A 225 19.03 20.66 -30.08
CA GLN A 225 18.52 20.32 -31.42
C GLN A 225 18.15 21.54 -32.25
N ASP A 226 17.50 22.53 -31.63
CA ASP A 226 17.13 23.76 -32.34
C ASP A 226 18.38 24.59 -32.72
N SER A 227 19.42 24.59 -31.90
CA SER A 227 20.70 25.22 -32.19
C SER A 227 21.40 24.56 -33.38
N GLU A 228 21.41 23.21 -33.43
CA GLU A 228 21.98 22.46 -34.55
C GLU A 228 21.23 22.71 -35.87
N LYS A 229 19.90 22.74 -35.85
CA LYS A 229 19.06 23.03 -37.00
C LYS A 229 19.31 24.46 -37.51
N ASN A 230 19.39 25.44 -36.61
CA ASN A 230 19.64 26.82 -36.94
C ASN A 230 21.06 27.03 -37.54
N ALA A 231 22.06 26.32 -37.00
CA ALA A 231 23.43 26.32 -37.53
C ALA A 231 23.49 25.72 -38.93
N ALA A 232 22.86 24.55 -39.14
CA ALA A 232 22.78 23.92 -40.46
C ALA A 232 22.07 24.80 -41.51
N GLN A 233 20.99 25.46 -41.10
CA GLN A 233 20.26 26.39 -41.99
C GLN A 233 21.06 27.66 -42.31
N ALA A 234 21.84 28.16 -41.34
CA ALA A 234 22.75 29.31 -41.60
C ALA A 234 23.89 28.93 -42.54
N GLU A 235 24.46 27.72 -42.44
CA GLU A 235 25.45 27.23 -43.39
C GLU A 235 24.88 27.02 -44.77
N GLU A 236 23.66 26.51 -44.91
CA GLU A 236 22.99 26.33 -46.20
C GLU A 236 22.75 27.70 -46.89
N ILE A 237 22.27 28.69 -46.12
CA ILE A 237 22.06 30.07 -46.63
C ILE A 237 23.42 30.70 -47.04
N ALA A 238 24.49 30.49 -46.26
CA ALA A 238 25.82 31.02 -46.60
C ALA A 238 26.38 30.41 -47.89
N GLN A 239 26.18 29.11 -48.11
CA GLN A 239 26.58 28.42 -49.35
C GLN A 239 25.79 28.87 -50.56
N VAL A 240 24.53 29.23 -50.41
CA VAL A 240 23.68 29.76 -51.50
C VAL A 240 24.02 31.24 -51.82
N ALA A 241 24.46 32.00 -50.81
CA ALA A 241 24.78 33.42 -50.93
C ALA A 241 26.17 33.73 -51.54
N ASP A 242 27.09 32.75 -51.62
CA ASP A 242 28.41 32.94 -52.21
C ASP A 242 28.51 32.33 -53.65
N PRO A 243 28.26 33.12 -54.69
CA PRO A 243 28.24 32.61 -56.06
C PRO A 243 29.61 32.23 -56.63
N LYS A 244 30.72 32.39 -55.85
CA LYS A 244 32.09 32.09 -56.35
C LYS A 244 32.47 30.61 -56.22
N ILE A 245 31.80 29.82 -55.37
CA ILE A 245 32.13 28.41 -55.19
C ILE A 245 31.59 27.52 -56.32
N ASN A 246 30.51 27.95 -57.00
CA ASN A 246 29.92 27.19 -58.10
C ASN A 246 30.64 27.44 -59.52
N ALA A 247 31.64 28.29 -59.59
CA ALA A 247 32.35 28.53 -60.84
C ALA A 247 33.60 27.67 -61.09
N GLU A 248 34.14 27.01 -60.04
CA GLU A 248 35.35 26.20 -60.19
C GLU A 248 35.08 24.70 -60.38
N SER A 249 33.85 24.23 -60.28
CA SER A 249 33.53 22.79 -60.49
C SER A 249 33.12 22.47 -61.95
N ASN A 250 33.14 23.43 -62.87
CA ASN A 250 32.75 23.25 -64.27
C ASN A 250 33.84 23.71 -65.25
N SER A 251 35.11 23.54 -64.90
CA SER A 251 36.22 23.69 -65.81
C SER A 251 37.05 22.44 -66.00
#